data_4ae222091daa9b321f3f393b865a5d21
#
_entry.id   4ae222091daa9b321f3f393b865a5d21
#
_cell.length_a   1.000
_cell.length_b   1.000
_cell.length_c   1.000
_cell.angle_alpha   90.00
_cell.angle_beta   90.00
_cell.angle_gamma   90.00
#
_symmetry.space_group_name_H-M   'P 1'
#
loop_
_entity.id
_entity.type
_entity.pdbx_description
1 polymer ?
#
loop_
_entity_poly.entity_id
_entity_poly.type
_entity_poly.pdbx_seq_one_letter_code
_entity_poly.pdbx_strand_id
1 'polypeptide(L)'
;MKRYISIIILALIALSCDHHSEHWQTLSSIEAIINERPDSVLATLQEIDTDELSGDEERARYALLLSMAYDKNYIDQSDDSLITIAKEYYEDTNDVRSKFLSLYYYGRILYNRGDYTKAIVVYTSAERELEKIEDDYLAGLLYTQFGEIYRQVYDHSKSLSAYQSAYKHYSAAGLEYHKAYALHDMGVAYGNLDEFELAVENFDKALSLAHDYGDKNLELVCCQNLLMFYDITCEYEKCGDVAKYLTTNFDETLLSSKSLGSLACYYAAVKDYKRAEEYLNCAWERAADIVDTIDVAFKSANTMKSMGRKDDAMRHFENGVQLQNKELQRALRQPVVSAQKEYFQTQAEFNEYRLNKNRQIFVTLIIIVILTVIVVAMYISHKISLKNREISRYMDTMQNLEQSLYTKDIATDRMIEQINHLFESQFSLIDKLSNTYYETHGTKRDREAIYTQVRNEIEKLQTNKRYIQQLEGIVNKHKDNVVQLLRESMPEFSELDYRLLCFLYAGFSAKAISVFTGDSIGNIYMRKSRLKSKITASDAPNKEIILRHLQ
;
A
#
# COMPACT_ATOMS: atom_id res chain seq x y z
N MET A 1 26.56 -8.59 65.60
CA MET A 1 26.49 -8.71 64.12
C MET A 1 25.36 -9.64 63.64
N LYS A 2 25.29 -10.91 64.05
CA LYS A 2 24.24 -11.84 63.58
C LYS A 2 22.79 -11.33 63.81
N ARG A 3 22.50 -10.70 64.96
CA ARG A 3 21.18 -10.13 65.26
C ARG A 3 20.82 -8.92 64.35
N TYR A 4 21.78 -8.08 63.98
CA TYR A 4 21.50 -6.94 63.09
C TYR A 4 21.33 -7.40 61.64
N ILE A 5 22.05 -8.45 61.20
CA ILE A 5 21.87 -9.06 59.88
C ILE A 5 20.50 -9.69 59.76
N SER A 6 20.00 -10.39 60.82
CA SER A 6 18.64 -10.96 60.84
C SER A 6 17.55 -9.87 60.84
N ILE A 7 17.76 -8.74 61.48
CA ILE A 7 16.82 -7.61 61.48
C ILE A 7 16.82 -6.91 60.10
N ILE A 8 17.98 -6.78 59.45
CA ILE A 8 18.08 -6.22 58.10
C ILE A 8 17.45 -7.17 57.07
N ILE A 9 17.64 -8.49 57.20
CA ILE A 9 16.98 -9.49 56.35
C ILE A 9 15.46 -9.51 56.59
N LEU A 10 14.99 -9.41 57.83
CA LEU A 10 13.55 -9.29 58.13
C LEU A 10 12.96 -7.96 57.62
N ALA A 11 13.70 -6.85 57.73
CA ALA A 11 13.29 -5.58 57.20
C ALA A 11 13.27 -5.57 55.65
N LEU A 12 14.21 -6.25 54.98
CA LEU A 12 14.22 -6.44 53.53
C LEU A 12 13.09 -7.38 53.08
N ILE A 13 12.73 -8.40 53.87
CA ILE A 13 11.57 -9.28 53.59
C ILE A 13 10.26 -8.53 53.83
N ALA A 14 10.18 -7.66 54.84
CA ALA A 14 8.99 -6.83 55.12
C ALA A 14 8.81 -5.68 54.08
N LEU A 15 9.86 -5.27 53.39
CA LEU A 15 9.80 -4.30 52.28
C LEU A 15 9.50 -4.98 50.93
N SER A 16 9.45 -6.31 50.88
CA SER A 16 9.13 -7.12 49.71
C SER A 16 7.67 -7.60 49.67
N CYS A 17 6.80 -7.06 50.51
CA CYS A 17 5.37 -7.24 50.34
C CYS A 17 4.92 -6.31 49.23
N ASP A 18 4.70 -6.84 48.05
CA ASP A 18 3.96 -6.18 46.98
C ASP A 18 2.57 -5.82 47.55
N HIS A 19 2.41 -4.55 47.93
CA HIS A 19 1.10 -4.03 48.32
C HIS A 19 0.31 -3.74 47.05
N HIS A 20 -0.39 -4.76 46.55
CA HIS A 20 -1.38 -4.57 45.53
C HIS A 20 -2.63 -3.88 46.08
N SER A 21 -3.28 -3.04 45.26
CA SER A 21 -4.57 -2.42 45.63
C SER A 21 -5.71 -3.46 45.63
N GLU A 22 -6.90 -3.04 46.02
CA GLU A 22 -8.11 -3.89 45.89
C GLU A 22 -8.40 -4.26 44.43
N HIS A 23 -7.90 -3.46 43.46
CA HIS A 23 -8.09 -3.70 42.04
C HIS A 23 -7.25 -4.83 41.45
N TRP A 24 -6.17 -5.27 42.11
CA TRP A 24 -5.31 -6.37 41.61
C TRP A 24 -6.05 -7.65 41.28
N GLN A 25 -6.98 -8.06 42.17
CA GLN A 25 -7.78 -9.25 41.94
C GLN A 25 -8.75 -9.05 40.77
N THR A 26 -9.33 -7.87 40.67
CA THR A 26 -10.17 -7.47 39.55
C THR A 26 -9.40 -7.53 38.23
N LEU A 27 -8.22 -6.91 38.16
CA LEU A 27 -7.35 -6.93 36.96
C LEU A 27 -6.99 -8.38 36.58
N SER A 28 -6.72 -9.24 37.56
CA SER A 28 -6.41 -10.66 37.31
C SER A 28 -7.60 -11.45 36.78
N SER A 29 -8.80 -11.15 37.26
CA SER A 29 -10.02 -11.84 36.83
C SER A 29 -10.48 -11.43 35.43
N ILE A 30 -10.38 -10.13 35.09
CA ILE A 30 -10.78 -9.62 33.79
C ILE A 30 -9.81 -10.02 32.69
N GLU A 31 -8.51 -10.18 32.98
CA GLU A 31 -7.54 -10.69 32.03
C GLU A 31 -7.92 -12.08 31.51
N ALA A 32 -8.49 -12.93 32.33
CA ALA A 32 -8.90 -14.26 31.93
C ALA A 32 -10.11 -14.28 30.97
N ILE A 33 -10.96 -13.24 31.01
CA ILE A 33 -12.22 -13.19 30.26
C ILE A 33 -12.22 -12.14 29.14
N ILE A 34 -11.15 -11.39 28.95
CA ILE A 34 -11.08 -10.29 28.00
C ILE A 34 -11.33 -10.73 26.54
N ASN A 35 -11.01 -11.98 26.22
CA ASN A 35 -11.26 -12.52 24.88
C ASN A 35 -12.74 -12.93 24.67
N GLU A 36 -13.44 -13.26 25.74
CA GLU A 36 -14.82 -13.75 25.69
C GLU A 36 -15.85 -12.63 25.87
N ARG A 37 -15.52 -11.64 26.70
CA ARG A 37 -16.43 -10.55 27.07
C ARG A 37 -15.74 -9.19 27.10
N PRO A 38 -15.21 -8.74 25.95
CA PRO A 38 -14.43 -7.50 25.88
C PRO A 38 -15.24 -6.24 26.27
N ASP A 39 -16.54 -6.21 25.98
CA ASP A 39 -17.47 -5.15 26.35
C ASP A 39 -17.59 -4.97 27.87
N SER A 40 -17.80 -6.07 28.56
CA SER A 40 -17.91 -6.08 30.04
C SER A 40 -16.58 -5.72 30.70
N VAL A 41 -15.46 -6.21 30.13
CA VAL A 41 -14.11 -5.88 30.61
C VAL A 41 -13.82 -4.39 30.44
N LEU A 42 -14.17 -3.80 29.30
CA LEU A 42 -13.98 -2.37 29.06
C LEU A 42 -14.76 -1.54 30.06
N ALA A 43 -16.03 -1.86 30.30
CA ALA A 43 -16.86 -1.16 31.28
C ALA A 43 -16.23 -1.24 32.67
N THR A 44 -15.80 -2.43 33.12
CA THR A 44 -15.16 -2.62 34.42
C THR A 44 -13.86 -1.83 34.57
N LEU A 45 -13.03 -1.83 33.52
CA LEU A 45 -11.77 -1.06 33.53
C LEU A 45 -11.99 0.45 33.58
N GLN A 46 -13.03 0.96 32.93
CA GLN A 46 -13.37 2.38 32.95
C GLN A 46 -13.92 2.86 34.32
N GLU A 47 -14.40 1.98 35.18
CA GLU A 47 -14.85 2.29 36.53
C GLU A 47 -13.69 2.39 37.55
N ILE A 48 -12.49 1.87 37.22
CA ILE A 48 -11.33 1.91 38.10
C ILE A 48 -10.76 3.33 38.19
N ASP A 49 -10.65 3.86 39.41
CA ASP A 49 -9.93 5.10 39.64
C ASP A 49 -8.41 4.83 39.59
N THR A 50 -7.75 5.44 38.60
CA THR A 50 -6.31 5.24 38.38
C THR A 50 -5.43 5.74 39.51
N ASP A 51 -5.93 6.66 40.35
CA ASP A 51 -5.23 7.14 41.54
C ASP A 51 -5.19 6.11 42.66
N GLU A 52 -6.08 5.13 42.65
CA GLU A 52 -6.12 4.02 43.60
C GLU A 52 -5.20 2.85 43.24
N LEU A 53 -4.63 2.84 42.03
CA LEU A 53 -3.71 1.81 41.57
C LEU A 53 -2.37 1.89 42.32
N SER A 54 -1.92 0.77 42.87
CA SER A 54 -0.74 0.67 43.73
C SER A 54 0.49 0.22 42.93
N GLY A 55 1.46 1.13 42.79
CA GLY A 55 2.75 0.83 42.15
C GLY A 55 2.70 0.76 40.64
N ASP A 56 3.89 0.60 40.04
CA ASP A 56 4.06 0.68 38.57
C ASP A 56 3.57 -0.60 37.85
N GLU A 57 3.64 -1.76 38.53
CA GLU A 57 3.16 -3.04 37.99
C GLU A 57 1.65 -3.02 37.75
N GLU A 58 0.91 -2.55 38.73
CA GLU A 58 -0.55 -2.52 38.65
C GLU A 58 -1.04 -1.50 37.62
N ARG A 59 -0.38 -0.34 37.58
CA ARG A 59 -0.63 0.69 36.54
C ARG A 59 -0.31 0.16 35.13
N ALA A 60 0.81 -0.53 34.97
CA ALA A 60 1.19 -1.13 33.69
C ALA A 60 0.20 -2.21 33.24
N ARG A 61 -0.24 -3.07 34.20
CA ARG A 61 -1.24 -4.11 33.92
C ARG A 61 -2.59 -3.51 33.51
N TYR A 62 -3.05 -2.51 34.27
CA TYR A 62 -4.26 -1.76 33.92
C TYR A 62 -4.16 -1.15 32.52
N ALA A 63 -3.07 -0.44 32.23
CA ALA A 63 -2.84 0.20 30.94
C ALA A 63 -2.83 -0.80 29.77
N LEU A 64 -2.21 -1.96 29.97
CA LEU A 64 -2.22 -3.04 28.99
C LEU A 64 -3.64 -3.57 28.76
N LEU A 65 -4.35 -3.95 29.83
CA LEU A 65 -5.70 -4.52 29.74
C LEU A 65 -6.70 -3.52 29.14
N LEU A 66 -6.60 -2.25 29.47
CA LEU A 66 -7.47 -1.22 28.90
C LEU A 66 -7.20 -1.01 27.42
N SER A 67 -5.93 -1.02 27.00
CA SER A 67 -5.56 -0.94 25.58
C SER A 67 -6.06 -2.17 24.81
N MET A 68 -5.95 -3.37 25.41
CA MET A 68 -6.52 -4.59 24.87
C MET A 68 -8.04 -4.50 24.75
N ALA A 69 -8.71 -3.99 25.77
CA ALA A 69 -10.17 -3.87 25.80
C ALA A 69 -10.68 -2.90 24.72
N TYR A 70 -10.00 -1.77 24.50
CA TYR A 70 -10.34 -0.86 23.41
C TYR A 70 -10.24 -1.55 22.04
N ASP A 71 -9.12 -2.21 21.76
CA ASP A 71 -8.91 -2.89 20.46
C ASP A 71 -9.96 -3.99 20.22
N LYS A 72 -10.26 -4.80 21.25
CA LYS A 72 -11.26 -5.88 21.14
C LYS A 72 -12.72 -5.38 21.04
N ASN A 73 -12.98 -4.16 21.42
CA ASN A 73 -14.28 -3.48 21.22
C ASN A 73 -14.29 -2.63 19.94
N TYR A 74 -13.31 -2.79 19.05
CA TYR A 74 -13.20 -2.04 17.79
C TYR A 74 -13.13 -0.52 18.00
N ILE A 75 -12.55 -0.07 19.12
CA ILE A 75 -12.34 1.34 19.42
C ILE A 75 -10.89 1.70 19.08
N ASP A 76 -10.71 2.29 17.91
CA ASP A 76 -9.40 2.69 17.41
C ASP A 76 -8.80 3.82 18.26
N GLN A 77 -7.70 3.51 18.93
CA GLN A 77 -6.91 4.49 19.68
C GLN A 77 -5.78 5.03 18.79
N SER A 78 -5.54 6.33 18.86
CA SER A 78 -4.40 7.00 18.20
C SER A 78 -3.46 7.69 19.19
N ASP A 79 -3.85 7.81 20.47
CA ASP A 79 -3.01 8.28 21.57
C ASP A 79 -2.30 7.09 22.22
N ASP A 80 -0.98 7.14 22.27
CA ASP A 80 -0.11 6.10 22.81
C ASP A 80 0.27 6.28 24.27
N SER A 81 -0.22 7.34 24.94
CA SER A 81 0.13 7.65 26.33
C SER A 81 -0.18 6.51 27.29
N LEU A 82 -1.34 5.87 27.14
CA LEU A 82 -1.78 4.78 28.00
C LEU A 82 -0.90 3.54 27.82
N ILE A 83 -0.75 3.03 26.61
CA ILE A 83 0.01 1.79 26.36
C ILE A 83 1.51 1.97 26.62
N THR A 84 2.02 3.20 26.53
CA THR A 84 3.42 3.52 26.86
C THR A 84 3.75 3.16 28.29
N ILE A 85 2.84 3.34 29.23
CA ILE A 85 3.01 2.94 30.65
C ILE A 85 3.31 1.43 30.73
N ALA A 86 2.52 0.62 30.05
CA ALA A 86 2.73 -0.83 30.01
C ALA A 86 4.03 -1.20 29.30
N LYS A 87 4.29 -0.59 28.14
CA LYS A 87 5.48 -0.85 27.33
C LYS A 87 6.77 -0.57 28.12
N GLU A 88 6.86 0.59 28.77
CA GLU A 88 8.03 0.98 29.55
C GLU A 88 8.26 0.06 30.76
N TYR A 89 7.19 -0.28 31.45
CA TYR A 89 7.31 -1.19 32.61
C TYR A 89 7.75 -2.58 32.18
N TYR A 90 7.07 -3.20 31.21
CA TYR A 90 7.37 -4.59 30.80
C TYR A 90 8.67 -4.73 30.03
N GLU A 91 9.25 -3.64 29.48
CA GLU A 91 10.54 -3.69 28.77
C GLU A 91 11.65 -4.28 29.64
N ASP A 92 11.69 -3.93 30.93
CA ASP A 92 12.72 -4.35 31.90
C ASP A 92 12.33 -5.58 32.72
N THR A 93 11.18 -6.21 32.44
CA THR A 93 10.72 -7.40 33.17
C THR A 93 11.04 -8.70 32.44
N ASN A 94 10.90 -9.82 33.16
CA ASN A 94 10.99 -11.16 32.58
C ASN A 94 9.64 -11.70 32.11
N ASP A 95 8.57 -10.92 32.20
CA ASP A 95 7.25 -11.28 31.68
C ASP A 95 7.20 -11.07 30.16
N VAL A 96 7.64 -12.10 29.45
CA VAL A 96 7.76 -12.09 27.98
C VAL A 96 6.39 -11.90 27.32
N ARG A 97 5.32 -12.47 27.91
CA ARG A 97 3.96 -12.38 27.35
C ARG A 97 3.42 -10.96 27.43
N SER A 98 3.48 -10.32 28.59
CA SER A 98 3.03 -8.94 28.75
C SER A 98 3.91 -7.96 27.97
N LYS A 99 5.20 -8.23 27.86
CA LYS A 99 6.11 -7.47 26.99
C LYS A 99 5.69 -7.57 25.52
N PHE A 100 5.42 -8.77 25.02
CA PHE A 100 4.90 -8.96 23.66
C PHE A 100 3.59 -8.19 23.45
N LEU A 101 2.62 -8.38 24.36
CA LEU A 101 1.30 -7.74 24.24
C LEU A 101 1.40 -6.21 24.28
N SER A 102 2.25 -5.64 25.13
CA SER A 102 2.45 -4.19 25.19
C SER A 102 3.06 -3.63 23.90
N LEU A 103 4.01 -4.34 23.29
CA LEU A 103 4.55 -4.00 21.98
C LEU A 103 3.48 -4.15 20.88
N TYR A 104 2.71 -5.23 20.90
CA TYR A 104 1.65 -5.48 19.93
C TYR A 104 0.60 -4.35 19.93
N TYR A 105 0.06 -3.99 21.10
CA TYR A 105 -0.95 -2.93 21.18
C TYR A 105 -0.36 -1.54 20.96
N TYR A 106 0.89 -1.29 21.31
CA TYR A 106 1.59 -0.07 20.91
C TYR A 106 1.72 0.04 19.37
N GLY A 107 2.07 -1.06 18.73
CA GLY A 107 2.09 -1.17 17.26
C GLY A 107 0.72 -0.92 16.63
N ARG A 108 -0.38 -1.41 17.25
CA ARG A 108 -1.76 -1.15 16.82
C ARG A 108 -2.09 0.34 16.82
N ILE A 109 -1.73 1.06 17.87
CA ILE A 109 -1.95 2.50 17.99
C ILE A 109 -1.15 3.28 16.94
N LEU A 110 0.11 2.88 16.71
CA LEU A 110 0.93 3.47 15.64
C LEU A 110 0.32 3.22 14.25
N TYR A 111 -0.20 2.02 14.01
CA TYR A 111 -0.92 1.68 12.78
C TYR A 111 -2.16 2.57 12.60
N ASN A 112 -3.02 2.69 13.62
CA ASN A 112 -4.23 3.52 13.57
C ASN A 112 -3.91 5.00 13.32
N ARG A 113 -2.75 5.49 13.81
CA ARG A 113 -2.24 6.83 13.55
C ARG A 113 -1.65 6.99 12.13
N GLY A 114 -1.47 5.89 11.39
CA GLY A 114 -0.86 5.87 10.06
C GLY A 114 0.67 5.94 10.07
N ASP A 115 1.34 5.75 11.22
CA ASP A 115 2.79 5.71 11.34
C ASP A 115 3.31 4.27 11.10
N TYR A 116 3.12 3.79 9.86
CA TYR A 116 3.45 2.42 9.48
C TYR A 116 4.95 2.12 9.62
N THR A 117 5.79 3.13 9.48
CA THR A 117 7.25 3.01 9.64
C THR A 117 7.64 2.66 11.07
N LYS A 118 7.02 3.28 12.07
CA LYS A 118 7.27 2.93 13.46
C LYS A 118 6.55 1.64 13.85
N ALA A 119 5.32 1.44 13.37
CA ALA A 119 4.56 0.23 13.64
C ALA A 119 5.31 -1.04 13.21
N ILE A 120 5.92 -1.07 12.02
CA ILE A 120 6.68 -2.24 11.54
C ILE A 120 7.90 -2.53 12.42
N VAL A 121 8.59 -1.52 12.93
CA VAL A 121 9.73 -1.69 13.83
C VAL A 121 9.29 -2.26 15.17
N VAL A 122 8.20 -1.75 15.72
CA VAL A 122 7.62 -2.24 16.98
C VAL A 122 7.14 -3.68 16.84
N TYR A 123 6.44 -4.02 15.76
CA TYR A 123 6.01 -5.40 15.51
C TYR A 123 7.19 -6.35 15.28
N THR A 124 8.26 -5.90 14.63
CA THR A 124 9.50 -6.68 14.53
C THR A 124 10.13 -6.92 15.91
N SER A 125 10.01 -5.97 16.83
CA SER A 125 10.44 -6.15 18.21
C SER A 125 9.53 -7.15 18.96
N ALA A 126 8.22 -7.09 18.73
CA ALA A 126 7.26 -8.04 19.28
C ALA A 126 7.51 -9.48 18.76
N GLU A 127 7.83 -9.65 17.47
CA GLU A 127 8.14 -10.95 16.87
C GLU A 127 9.29 -11.67 17.60
N ARG A 128 10.32 -10.94 18.01
CA ARG A 128 11.44 -11.50 18.79
C ARG A 128 11.02 -11.99 20.20
N GLU A 129 10.09 -11.30 20.82
CA GLU A 129 9.55 -11.76 22.10
C GLU A 129 8.62 -12.97 21.89
N LEU A 130 7.87 -13.00 20.79
CA LEU A 130 7.00 -14.11 20.41
C LEU A 130 7.76 -15.43 20.22
N GLU A 131 8.97 -15.40 19.66
CA GLU A 131 9.84 -16.59 19.52
C GLU A 131 10.09 -17.32 20.84
N LYS A 132 9.91 -16.64 21.98
CA LYS A 132 10.11 -17.20 23.32
C LYS A 132 8.81 -17.74 23.95
N ILE A 133 7.64 -17.47 23.38
CA ILE A 133 6.32 -17.75 23.95
C ILE A 133 5.70 -19.02 23.38
N GLU A 134 6.02 -19.40 22.14
CA GLU A 134 5.44 -20.55 21.40
C GLU A 134 3.89 -20.53 21.38
N ASP A 135 3.29 -19.35 21.13
CA ASP A 135 1.84 -19.15 21.11
C ASP A 135 1.38 -18.85 19.66
N ASP A 136 0.77 -19.86 19.03
CA ASP A 136 0.29 -19.77 17.65
C ASP A 136 -0.85 -18.74 17.46
N TYR A 137 -1.66 -18.48 18.49
CA TYR A 137 -2.68 -17.43 18.42
C TYR A 137 -2.04 -16.04 18.32
N LEU A 138 -1.09 -15.75 19.21
CA LEU A 138 -0.38 -14.47 19.20
C LEU A 138 0.46 -14.30 17.93
N ALA A 139 1.04 -15.39 17.42
CA ALA A 139 1.73 -15.38 16.12
C ALA A 139 0.78 -15.01 14.98
N GLY A 140 -0.38 -15.65 14.94
CA GLY A 140 -1.41 -15.33 13.95
C GLY A 140 -1.80 -13.86 13.97
N LEU A 141 -2.06 -13.30 15.16
CA LEU A 141 -2.36 -11.88 15.34
C LEU A 141 -1.26 -10.97 14.80
N LEU A 142 0.00 -11.27 15.16
CA LEU A 142 1.14 -10.44 14.74
C LEU A 142 1.35 -10.47 13.22
N TYR A 143 1.29 -11.65 12.60
CA TYR A 143 1.45 -11.77 11.15
C TYR A 143 0.29 -11.14 10.38
N THR A 144 -0.93 -11.12 10.94
CA THR A 144 -2.04 -10.31 10.40
C THR A 144 -1.66 -8.82 10.36
N GLN A 145 -1.08 -8.29 11.43
CA GLN A 145 -0.65 -6.88 11.46
C GLN A 145 0.49 -6.56 10.49
N PHE A 146 1.44 -7.47 10.30
CA PHE A 146 2.44 -7.34 9.24
C PHE A 146 1.80 -7.27 7.86
N GLY A 147 0.82 -8.15 7.60
CA GLY A 147 0.06 -8.16 6.37
C GLY A 147 -0.64 -6.84 6.10
N GLU A 148 -1.28 -6.27 7.11
CA GLU A 148 -1.94 -4.98 7.06
C GLU A 148 -0.98 -3.83 6.73
N ILE A 149 0.18 -3.74 7.41
CA ILE A 149 1.17 -2.69 7.12
C ILE A 149 1.68 -2.81 5.70
N TYR A 150 2.06 -4.02 5.25
CA TYR A 150 2.55 -4.22 3.88
C TYR A 150 1.49 -3.88 2.84
N ARG A 151 0.22 -4.15 3.12
CA ARG A 151 -0.91 -3.76 2.27
C ARG A 151 -1.01 -2.23 2.14
N GLN A 152 -0.89 -1.49 3.25
CA GLN A 152 -0.96 -0.03 3.27
C GLN A 152 0.19 0.66 2.51
N VAL A 153 1.33 -0.01 2.39
CA VAL A 153 2.48 0.52 1.64
C VAL A 153 2.63 -0.11 0.24
N TYR A 154 1.60 -0.81 -0.22
CA TYR A 154 1.51 -1.44 -1.54
C TYR A 154 2.58 -2.53 -1.80
N ASP A 155 3.15 -3.13 -0.75
CA ASP A 155 3.99 -4.33 -0.88
C ASP A 155 3.12 -5.59 -0.79
N HIS A 156 2.33 -5.82 -1.84
CA HIS A 156 1.31 -6.86 -1.88
C HIS A 156 1.90 -8.26 -1.75
N SER A 157 3.11 -8.50 -2.22
CA SER A 157 3.79 -9.80 -2.09
C SER A 157 4.13 -10.12 -0.64
N LYS A 158 4.65 -9.15 0.12
CA LYS A 158 4.90 -9.34 1.56
C LYS A 158 3.61 -9.39 2.36
N SER A 159 2.61 -8.60 1.98
CA SER A 159 1.28 -8.67 2.57
C SER A 159 0.71 -10.09 2.48
N LEU A 160 0.72 -10.68 1.28
CA LEU A 160 0.29 -12.07 1.08
C LEU A 160 1.09 -13.07 1.91
N SER A 161 2.43 -12.95 1.92
CA SER A 161 3.29 -13.85 2.70
C SER A 161 3.00 -13.78 4.20
N ALA A 162 2.73 -12.58 4.71
CA ALA A 162 2.36 -12.39 6.11
C ALA A 162 1.00 -13.00 6.44
N TYR A 163 -0.03 -12.80 5.60
CA TYR A 163 -1.33 -13.43 5.80
C TYR A 163 -1.30 -14.96 5.68
N GLN A 164 -0.45 -15.51 4.79
CA GLN A 164 -0.20 -16.94 4.73
C GLN A 164 0.42 -17.48 6.02
N SER A 165 1.32 -16.71 6.64
CA SER A 165 1.89 -17.04 7.94
C SER A 165 0.82 -16.99 9.03
N ALA A 166 -0.03 -15.95 9.05
CA ALA A 166 -1.16 -15.85 9.97
C ALA A 166 -2.12 -17.06 9.84
N TYR A 167 -2.50 -17.40 8.61
CA TYR A 167 -3.32 -18.56 8.31
C TYR A 167 -2.71 -19.87 8.83
N LYS A 168 -1.40 -20.06 8.64
CA LYS A 168 -0.67 -21.24 9.12
C LYS A 168 -0.74 -21.34 10.65
N HIS A 169 -0.49 -20.24 11.35
CA HIS A 169 -0.51 -20.21 12.82
C HIS A 169 -1.93 -20.40 13.38
N TYR A 170 -2.93 -19.74 12.82
CA TYR A 170 -4.33 -19.98 13.22
C TYR A 170 -4.77 -21.42 12.95
N SER A 171 -4.29 -22.02 11.87
CA SER A 171 -4.56 -23.44 11.57
C SER A 171 -3.89 -24.37 12.59
N ALA A 172 -2.64 -24.08 12.99
CA ALA A 172 -1.91 -24.83 14.02
C ALA A 172 -2.59 -24.73 15.40
N ALA A 173 -3.13 -23.55 15.72
CA ALA A 173 -3.89 -23.32 16.94
C ALA A 173 -5.34 -23.90 16.92
N GLY A 174 -5.81 -24.40 15.79
CA GLY A 174 -7.19 -24.87 15.61
C GLY A 174 -8.25 -23.76 15.67
N LEU A 175 -7.86 -22.53 15.36
CA LEU A 175 -8.71 -21.34 15.46
C LEU A 175 -9.41 -21.05 14.13
N GLU A 176 -10.40 -21.86 13.80
CA GLU A 176 -11.11 -21.81 12.51
C GLU A 176 -11.75 -20.43 12.24
N TYR A 177 -12.24 -19.75 13.28
CA TYR A 177 -12.78 -18.40 13.16
C TYR A 177 -11.72 -17.41 12.63
N HIS A 178 -10.52 -17.37 13.23
CA HIS A 178 -9.43 -16.48 12.80
C HIS A 178 -8.86 -16.89 11.45
N LYS A 179 -8.85 -18.19 11.18
CA LYS A 179 -8.46 -18.75 9.88
C LYS A 179 -9.37 -18.25 8.76
N ALA A 180 -10.68 -18.11 9.01
CA ALA A 180 -11.61 -17.57 8.04
C ALA A 180 -11.27 -16.10 7.66
N TYR A 181 -10.92 -15.26 8.63
CA TYR A 181 -10.45 -13.91 8.37
C TYR A 181 -9.10 -13.89 7.63
N ALA A 182 -8.16 -14.77 8.00
CA ALA A 182 -6.89 -14.87 7.28
C ALA A 182 -7.07 -15.28 5.81
N LEU A 183 -8.03 -16.18 5.50
CA LEU A 183 -8.40 -16.51 4.12
C LEU A 183 -8.98 -15.30 3.38
N HIS A 184 -9.86 -14.53 4.03
CA HIS A 184 -10.37 -13.28 3.47
C HIS A 184 -9.22 -12.33 3.12
N ASP A 185 -8.27 -12.11 4.04
CA ASP A 185 -7.14 -11.19 3.86
C ASP A 185 -6.18 -11.68 2.77
N MET A 186 -5.97 -13.00 2.69
CA MET A 186 -5.25 -13.62 1.56
C MET A 186 -5.97 -13.37 0.23
N GLY A 187 -7.31 -13.49 0.21
CA GLY A 187 -8.12 -13.16 -0.96
C GLY A 187 -7.92 -11.72 -1.42
N VAL A 188 -7.93 -10.75 -0.49
CA VAL A 188 -7.63 -9.34 -0.79
C VAL A 188 -6.22 -9.18 -1.34
N ALA A 189 -5.22 -9.85 -0.73
CA ALA A 189 -3.83 -9.77 -1.16
C ALA A 189 -3.62 -10.38 -2.56
N TYR A 190 -4.25 -11.52 -2.87
CA TYR A 190 -4.25 -12.11 -4.21
C TYR A 190 -4.89 -11.19 -5.24
N GLY A 191 -6.01 -10.54 -4.89
CA GLY A 191 -6.66 -9.57 -5.76
C GLY A 191 -5.76 -8.36 -6.07
N ASN A 192 -5.00 -7.87 -5.10
CA ASN A 192 -4.02 -6.80 -5.30
C ASN A 192 -2.80 -7.22 -6.14
N LEU A 193 -2.59 -8.52 -6.32
CA LEU A 193 -1.56 -9.11 -7.19
C LEU A 193 -2.11 -9.51 -8.57
N ASP A 194 -3.38 -9.19 -8.85
CA ASP A 194 -4.12 -9.57 -10.06
C ASP A 194 -4.29 -11.11 -10.25
N GLU A 195 -4.13 -11.88 -9.16
CA GLU A 195 -4.36 -13.33 -9.11
C GLU A 195 -5.84 -13.60 -8.76
N PHE A 196 -6.74 -13.20 -9.66
CA PHE A 196 -8.18 -13.11 -9.38
C PHE A 196 -8.83 -14.46 -9.06
N GLU A 197 -8.42 -15.54 -9.72
CA GLU A 197 -8.93 -16.89 -9.45
C GLU A 197 -8.59 -17.33 -8.02
N LEU A 198 -7.37 -17.07 -7.56
CA LEU A 198 -6.96 -17.36 -6.18
C LEU A 198 -7.65 -16.46 -5.17
N ALA A 199 -7.92 -15.20 -5.53
CA ALA A 199 -8.69 -14.30 -4.69
C ALA A 199 -10.11 -14.86 -4.45
N VAL A 200 -10.82 -15.22 -5.51
CA VAL A 200 -12.17 -15.80 -5.44
C VAL A 200 -12.17 -17.10 -4.65
N GLU A 201 -11.21 -18.03 -4.91
CA GLU A 201 -11.10 -19.28 -4.16
C GLU A 201 -10.95 -19.06 -2.65
N ASN A 202 -10.15 -18.06 -2.25
CA ASN A 202 -9.95 -17.77 -0.83
C ASN A 202 -11.19 -17.10 -0.21
N PHE A 203 -11.89 -16.22 -0.92
CA PHE A 203 -13.17 -15.65 -0.44
C PHE A 203 -14.25 -16.71 -0.31
N ASP A 204 -14.35 -17.67 -1.25
CA ASP A 204 -15.30 -18.77 -1.16
C ASP A 204 -15.05 -19.65 0.06
N LYS A 205 -13.77 -19.96 0.36
CA LYS A 205 -13.40 -20.69 1.58
C LYS A 205 -13.72 -19.90 2.84
N ALA A 206 -13.42 -18.59 2.86
CA ALA A 206 -13.73 -17.72 3.97
C ALA A 206 -15.25 -17.62 4.20
N LEU A 207 -16.02 -17.48 3.11
CA LEU A 207 -17.48 -17.43 3.12
C LEU A 207 -18.10 -18.73 3.67
N SER A 208 -17.57 -19.88 3.26
CA SER A 208 -18.02 -21.18 3.79
C SER A 208 -17.83 -21.25 5.31
N LEU A 209 -16.66 -20.83 5.81
CA LEU A 209 -16.40 -20.80 7.26
C LEU A 209 -17.28 -19.76 7.97
N ALA A 210 -17.51 -18.59 7.34
CA ALA A 210 -18.40 -17.56 7.89
C ALA A 210 -19.83 -18.10 8.08
N HIS A 211 -20.34 -18.89 7.13
CA HIS A 211 -21.63 -19.58 7.26
C HIS A 211 -21.64 -20.60 8.39
N ASP A 212 -20.59 -21.42 8.48
CA ASP A 212 -20.49 -22.45 9.52
C ASP A 212 -20.49 -21.86 10.94
N TYR A 213 -19.89 -20.69 11.11
CA TYR A 213 -19.85 -19.95 12.39
C TYR A 213 -20.97 -18.95 12.60
N GLY A 214 -21.79 -18.68 11.57
CA GLY A 214 -22.84 -17.66 11.58
C GLY A 214 -22.31 -16.23 11.65
N ASP A 215 -21.06 -15.99 11.20
CA ASP A 215 -20.44 -14.66 11.17
C ASP A 215 -20.97 -13.84 10.00
N LYS A 216 -22.04 -13.07 10.27
CA LYS A 216 -22.67 -12.21 9.26
C LYS A 216 -21.77 -11.07 8.77
N ASN A 217 -20.81 -10.63 9.57
CA ASN A 217 -19.88 -9.57 9.16
C ASN A 217 -18.88 -10.11 8.14
N LEU A 218 -18.26 -11.26 8.42
CA LEU A 218 -17.33 -11.90 7.48
C LEU A 218 -18.07 -12.33 6.20
N GLU A 219 -19.28 -12.88 6.32
CA GLU A 219 -20.14 -13.22 5.18
C GLU A 219 -20.36 -12.00 4.29
N LEU A 220 -20.75 -10.87 4.89
CA LEU A 220 -20.97 -9.60 4.19
C LEU A 220 -19.71 -9.17 3.42
N VAL A 221 -18.55 -9.08 4.09
CA VAL A 221 -17.32 -8.58 3.44
C VAL A 221 -16.79 -9.53 2.37
N CYS A 222 -16.92 -10.85 2.55
CA CYS A 222 -16.60 -11.82 1.50
C CYS A 222 -17.48 -11.63 0.28
N CYS A 223 -18.81 -11.51 0.45
CA CYS A 223 -19.72 -11.27 -0.65
C CYS A 223 -19.45 -9.93 -1.34
N GLN A 224 -19.13 -8.88 -0.60
CA GLN A 224 -18.76 -7.58 -1.17
C GLN A 224 -17.49 -7.67 -2.04
N ASN A 225 -16.48 -8.42 -1.59
CA ASN A 225 -15.26 -8.64 -2.37
C ASN A 225 -15.54 -9.51 -3.61
N LEU A 226 -16.28 -10.59 -3.48
CA LEU A 226 -16.70 -11.43 -4.62
C LEU A 226 -17.46 -10.60 -5.68
N LEU A 227 -18.39 -9.75 -5.25
CA LEU A 227 -19.09 -8.83 -6.15
C LEU A 227 -18.10 -7.94 -6.92
N MET A 228 -17.11 -7.38 -6.23
CA MET A 228 -16.10 -6.51 -6.83
C MET A 228 -15.25 -7.28 -7.86
N PHE A 229 -14.82 -8.51 -7.54
CA PHE A 229 -13.99 -9.31 -8.45
C PHE A 229 -14.77 -9.80 -9.66
N TYR A 230 -16.03 -10.22 -9.50
CA TYR A 230 -16.88 -10.58 -10.64
C TYR A 230 -17.23 -9.38 -11.53
N ASP A 231 -17.28 -8.15 -10.98
CA ASP A 231 -17.38 -6.93 -11.78
C ASP A 231 -16.10 -6.66 -12.58
N ILE A 232 -14.91 -6.82 -11.95
CA ILE A 232 -13.61 -6.64 -12.61
C ILE A 232 -13.39 -7.67 -13.73
N THR A 233 -13.75 -8.93 -13.50
CA THR A 233 -13.62 -10.03 -14.48
C THR A 233 -14.74 -10.05 -15.50
N CYS A 234 -15.75 -9.17 -15.36
CA CYS A 234 -16.95 -9.11 -16.21
C CYS A 234 -17.79 -10.41 -16.19
N GLU A 235 -17.75 -11.15 -15.08
CA GLU A 235 -18.58 -12.34 -14.86
C GLU A 235 -19.98 -11.95 -14.39
N TYR A 236 -20.75 -11.27 -15.25
CA TYR A 236 -22.01 -10.61 -14.89
C TYR A 236 -23.10 -11.54 -14.34
N GLU A 237 -23.10 -12.82 -14.68
CA GLU A 237 -24.03 -13.81 -14.13
C GLU A 237 -23.77 -14.02 -12.64
N LYS A 238 -22.52 -14.33 -12.27
CA LYS A 238 -22.11 -14.49 -10.86
C LYS A 238 -22.22 -13.17 -10.09
N CYS A 239 -21.86 -12.07 -10.74
CA CYS A 239 -22.04 -10.73 -10.18
C CYS A 239 -23.51 -10.48 -9.81
N GLY A 240 -24.45 -10.88 -10.68
CA GLY A 240 -25.89 -10.77 -10.43
C GLY A 240 -26.39 -11.64 -9.28
N ASP A 241 -25.87 -12.86 -9.16
CA ASP A 241 -26.21 -13.77 -8.05
C ASP A 241 -25.76 -13.20 -6.70
N VAL A 242 -24.52 -12.72 -6.63
CA VAL A 242 -23.98 -12.09 -5.41
C VAL A 242 -24.68 -10.77 -5.10
N ALA A 243 -24.97 -9.95 -6.11
CA ALA A 243 -25.72 -8.69 -5.94
C ALA A 243 -27.11 -8.97 -5.35
N LYS A 244 -27.83 -9.96 -5.88
CA LYS A 244 -29.12 -10.39 -5.35
C LYS A 244 -29.02 -10.91 -3.91
N TYR A 245 -27.98 -11.70 -3.63
CA TYR A 245 -27.74 -12.24 -2.29
C TYR A 245 -27.52 -11.11 -1.28
N LEU A 246 -26.64 -10.16 -1.59
CA LEU A 246 -26.32 -9.00 -0.74
C LEU A 246 -27.57 -8.17 -0.46
N THR A 247 -28.31 -7.78 -1.50
CA THR A 247 -29.50 -6.91 -1.35
C THR A 247 -30.70 -7.62 -0.71
N THR A 248 -30.69 -8.96 -0.65
CA THR A 248 -31.76 -9.73 0.01
C THR A 248 -31.48 -10.01 1.48
N ASN A 249 -30.20 -10.26 1.83
CA ASN A 249 -29.83 -10.76 3.16
C ASN A 249 -29.21 -9.70 4.08
N PHE A 250 -28.80 -8.57 3.54
CA PHE A 250 -28.17 -7.49 4.29
C PHE A 250 -28.88 -6.17 4.05
N ASP A 251 -28.86 -5.30 5.07
CA ASP A 251 -29.29 -3.92 4.92
C ASP A 251 -28.31 -3.18 4.00
N GLU A 252 -28.85 -2.49 3.00
CA GLU A 252 -28.02 -1.71 2.06
C GLU A 252 -27.16 -0.65 2.76
N THR A 253 -27.53 -0.23 3.97
CA THR A 253 -26.71 0.68 4.78
C THR A 253 -25.37 0.09 5.21
N LEU A 254 -25.21 -1.23 5.19
CA LEU A 254 -23.98 -1.94 5.53
C LEU A 254 -23.03 -2.12 4.32
N LEU A 255 -23.50 -1.83 3.10
CA LEU A 255 -22.67 -1.98 1.90
C LEU A 255 -21.62 -0.86 1.84
N SER A 256 -20.37 -1.25 1.53
CA SER A 256 -19.27 -0.29 1.34
C SER A 256 -19.45 0.55 0.07
N SER A 257 -18.80 1.71 0.03
CA SER A 257 -18.72 2.57 -1.16
C SER A 257 -18.28 1.79 -2.41
N LYS A 258 -17.29 0.89 -2.25
CA LYS A 258 -16.76 0.02 -3.31
C LYS A 258 -17.78 -0.96 -3.84
N SER A 259 -18.52 -1.60 -2.94
CA SER A 259 -19.57 -2.55 -3.32
C SER A 259 -20.74 -1.87 -4.03
N LEU A 260 -21.14 -0.69 -3.55
CA LEU A 260 -22.15 0.12 -4.23
C LEU A 260 -21.69 0.56 -5.62
N GLY A 261 -20.40 0.90 -5.77
CA GLY A 261 -19.79 1.17 -7.06
C GLY A 261 -19.83 -0.04 -8.00
N SER A 262 -19.56 -1.25 -7.49
CA SER A 262 -19.65 -2.49 -8.28
C SER A 262 -21.09 -2.84 -8.65
N LEU A 263 -22.06 -2.62 -7.75
CA LEU A 263 -23.49 -2.73 -8.08
C LEU A 263 -23.88 -1.76 -9.20
N ALA A 264 -23.39 -0.53 -9.16
CA ALA A 264 -23.63 0.45 -10.22
C ALA A 264 -23.07 -0.03 -11.58
N CYS A 265 -21.86 -0.56 -11.60
CA CYS A 265 -21.26 -1.15 -12.80
C CYS A 265 -22.09 -2.34 -13.32
N TYR A 266 -22.50 -3.24 -12.43
CA TYR A 266 -23.35 -4.38 -12.79
C TYR A 266 -24.68 -3.94 -13.40
N TYR A 267 -25.43 -3.04 -12.74
CA TYR A 267 -26.71 -2.57 -13.26
C TYR A 267 -26.55 -1.80 -14.57
N ALA A 268 -25.49 -1.05 -14.76
CA ALA A 268 -25.19 -0.42 -16.04
C ALA A 268 -24.91 -1.44 -17.15
N ALA A 269 -24.20 -2.52 -16.84
CA ALA A 269 -23.91 -3.60 -17.80
C ALA A 269 -25.20 -4.33 -18.24
N VAL A 270 -26.13 -4.56 -17.33
CA VAL A 270 -27.45 -5.15 -17.64
C VAL A 270 -28.48 -4.12 -18.12
N LYS A 271 -28.06 -2.88 -18.34
CA LYS A 271 -28.86 -1.75 -18.88
C LYS A 271 -29.96 -1.24 -17.95
N ASP A 272 -29.93 -1.55 -16.68
CA ASP A 272 -30.76 -0.91 -15.67
C ASP A 272 -30.09 0.39 -15.19
N TYR A 273 -30.14 1.40 -16.05
CA TYR A 273 -29.40 2.65 -15.83
C TYR A 273 -29.92 3.44 -14.62
N LYS A 274 -31.19 3.26 -14.28
CA LYS A 274 -31.80 3.91 -13.11
C LYS A 274 -31.15 3.42 -11.82
N ARG A 275 -31.09 2.10 -11.61
CA ARG A 275 -30.42 1.53 -10.43
C ARG A 275 -28.93 1.81 -10.45
N ALA A 276 -28.30 1.80 -11.63
CA ALA A 276 -26.90 2.14 -11.75
C ALA A 276 -26.59 3.55 -11.23
N GLU A 277 -27.40 4.55 -11.56
CA GLU A 277 -27.24 5.92 -11.04
C GLU A 277 -27.56 6.01 -9.54
N GLU A 278 -28.60 5.34 -9.06
CA GLU A 278 -28.94 5.30 -7.63
C GLU A 278 -27.78 4.74 -6.80
N TYR A 279 -27.24 3.58 -7.16
CA TYR A 279 -26.11 2.98 -6.46
C TYR A 279 -24.82 3.80 -6.58
N LEU A 280 -24.57 4.43 -7.71
CA LEU A 280 -23.41 5.28 -7.89
C LEU A 280 -23.46 6.51 -6.98
N ASN A 281 -24.62 7.14 -6.83
CA ASN A 281 -24.80 8.26 -5.91
C ASN A 281 -24.58 7.82 -4.46
N CYS A 282 -25.14 6.69 -4.05
CA CYS A 282 -24.89 6.11 -2.72
C CYS A 282 -23.40 5.79 -2.50
N ALA A 283 -22.69 5.32 -3.54
CA ALA A 283 -21.26 5.06 -3.45
C ALA A 283 -20.47 6.34 -3.16
N TRP A 284 -20.79 7.44 -3.83
CA TRP A 284 -20.17 8.75 -3.59
C TRP A 284 -20.47 9.30 -2.21
N GLU A 285 -21.71 9.16 -1.73
CA GLU A 285 -22.10 9.60 -0.39
C GLU A 285 -21.36 8.86 0.72
N ARG A 286 -20.98 7.61 0.48
CA ARG A 286 -20.28 6.75 1.46
C ARG A 286 -18.77 6.70 1.31
N ALA A 287 -18.21 7.30 0.30
CA ALA A 287 -16.76 7.37 0.15
C ALA A 287 -16.15 8.19 1.29
N ALA A 288 -15.57 7.49 2.27
CA ALA A 288 -15.11 8.09 3.52
C ALA A 288 -13.67 8.61 3.45
N ASP A 289 -12.84 8.02 2.61
CA ASP A 289 -11.43 8.35 2.49
C ASP A 289 -10.98 8.47 1.03
N ILE A 290 -9.68 8.73 0.83
CA ILE A 290 -9.10 8.90 -0.50
C ILE A 290 -9.12 7.59 -1.31
N VAL A 291 -8.96 6.44 -0.64
CA VAL A 291 -8.94 5.13 -1.31
C VAL A 291 -10.33 4.77 -1.82
N ASP A 292 -11.34 5.01 -1.02
CA ASP A 292 -12.75 4.88 -1.42
C ASP A 292 -13.07 5.82 -2.58
N THR A 293 -12.64 7.08 -2.49
CA THR A 293 -12.86 8.09 -3.53
C THR A 293 -12.23 7.68 -4.87
N ILE A 294 -11.03 7.10 -4.85
CA ILE A 294 -10.34 6.57 -6.03
C ILE A 294 -11.17 5.44 -6.67
N ASP A 295 -11.59 4.47 -5.86
CA ASP A 295 -12.36 3.33 -6.35
C ASP A 295 -13.69 3.78 -6.97
N VAL A 296 -14.45 4.60 -6.26
CA VAL A 296 -15.73 5.13 -6.74
C VAL A 296 -15.55 5.97 -8.02
N ALA A 297 -14.44 6.70 -8.16
CA ALA A 297 -14.15 7.44 -9.39
C ALA A 297 -13.97 6.49 -10.59
N PHE A 298 -13.21 5.39 -10.43
CA PHE A 298 -13.05 4.40 -11.50
C PHE A 298 -14.33 3.63 -11.79
N LYS A 299 -15.10 3.26 -10.76
CA LYS A 299 -16.43 2.65 -10.92
C LYS A 299 -17.40 3.60 -11.64
N SER A 300 -17.36 4.89 -11.32
CA SER A 300 -18.13 5.93 -12.03
C SER A 300 -17.76 5.99 -13.51
N ALA A 301 -16.47 5.98 -13.80
CA ALA A 301 -16.00 5.98 -15.18
C ALA A 301 -16.50 4.76 -15.97
N ASN A 302 -16.47 3.57 -15.37
CA ASN A 302 -16.97 2.35 -15.99
C ASN A 302 -18.49 2.37 -16.17
N THR A 303 -19.23 2.80 -15.16
CA THR A 303 -20.69 2.95 -15.19
C THR A 303 -21.10 3.93 -16.29
N MET A 304 -20.53 5.13 -16.33
CA MET A 304 -20.83 6.15 -17.33
C MET A 304 -20.48 5.70 -18.76
N LYS A 305 -19.37 4.96 -18.90
CA LYS A 305 -18.96 4.35 -20.17
C LYS A 305 -20.02 3.36 -20.67
N SER A 306 -20.52 2.48 -19.80
CA SER A 306 -21.56 1.48 -20.11
C SER A 306 -22.88 2.15 -20.46
N MET A 307 -23.18 3.30 -19.87
CA MET A 307 -24.35 4.13 -20.18
C MET A 307 -24.16 4.98 -21.45
N GLY A 308 -22.98 4.95 -22.09
CA GLY A 308 -22.68 5.74 -23.29
C GLY A 308 -22.29 7.21 -23.02
N ARG A 309 -22.17 7.62 -21.76
CA ARG A 309 -21.80 8.98 -21.33
C ARG A 309 -20.30 9.16 -21.32
N LYS A 310 -19.71 9.27 -22.50
CA LYS A 310 -18.24 9.20 -22.69
C LYS A 310 -17.49 10.34 -22.02
N ASP A 311 -18.01 11.56 -22.05
CA ASP A 311 -17.36 12.73 -21.46
C ASP A 311 -17.34 12.67 -19.93
N ASP A 312 -18.43 12.20 -19.33
CA ASP A 312 -18.52 11.98 -17.90
C ASP A 312 -17.59 10.85 -17.46
N ALA A 313 -17.54 9.76 -18.22
CA ALA A 313 -16.65 8.65 -17.97
C ALA A 313 -15.19 9.10 -17.97
N MET A 314 -14.78 9.93 -18.93
CA MET A 314 -13.43 10.44 -19.01
C MET A 314 -13.07 11.33 -17.84
N ARG A 315 -13.97 12.22 -17.43
CA ARG A 315 -13.76 13.11 -16.29
C ARG A 315 -13.54 12.34 -14.99
N HIS A 316 -14.36 11.32 -14.75
CA HIS A 316 -14.20 10.46 -13.57
C HIS A 316 -12.91 9.65 -13.61
N PHE A 317 -12.53 9.14 -14.77
CA PHE A 317 -11.28 8.41 -14.95
C PHE A 317 -10.05 9.29 -14.67
N GLU A 318 -10.00 10.49 -15.23
CA GLU A 318 -8.91 11.45 -14.98
C GLU A 318 -8.79 11.82 -13.51
N ASN A 319 -9.92 12.05 -12.84
CA ASN A 319 -9.94 12.31 -11.41
C ASN A 319 -9.38 11.11 -10.61
N GLY A 320 -9.83 9.89 -10.92
CA GLY A 320 -9.33 8.67 -10.29
C GLY A 320 -7.81 8.51 -10.43
N VAL A 321 -7.28 8.71 -11.64
CA VAL A 321 -5.83 8.65 -11.91
C VAL A 321 -5.05 9.70 -11.12
N GLN A 322 -5.55 10.93 -11.04
CA GLN A 322 -4.88 11.99 -10.27
C GLN A 322 -4.81 11.66 -8.77
N LEU A 323 -5.92 11.18 -8.21
CA LEU A 323 -5.99 10.79 -6.80
C LEU A 323 -5.09 9.57 -6.50
N GLN A 324 -5.12 8.57 -7.38
CA GLN A 324 -4.29 7.36 -7.25
C GLN A 324 -2.79 7.71 -7.28
N ASN A 325 -2.37 8.57 -8.19
CA ASN A 325 -0.96 9.04 -8.24
C ASN A 325 -0.56 9.76 -6.95
N LYS A 326 -1.44 10.58 -6.39
CA LYS A 326 -1.20 11.29 -5.13
C LYS A 326 -1.06 10.32 -3.96
N GLU A 327 -1.94 9.33 -3.87
CA GLU A 327 -1.91 8.33 -2.79
C GLU A 327 -0.68 7.42 -2.91
N LEU A 328 -0.34 6.98 -4.11
CA LEU A 328 0.88 6.20 -4.35
C LEU A 328 2.14 6.98 -3.93
N GLN A 329 2.22 8.27 -4.26
CA GLN A 329 3.34 9.11 -3.81
C GLN A 329 3.39 9.24 -2.29
N ARG A 330 2.24 9.29 -1.61
CA ARG A 330 2.15 9.32 -0.14
C ARG A 330 2.67 8.02 0.46
N ALA A 331 2.22 6.88 -0.05
CA ALA A 331 2.65 5.56 0.42
C ALA A 331 4.16 5.33 0.23
N LEU A 332 4.70 5.70 -0.93
CA LEU A 332 6.13 5.57 -1.24
C LEU A 332 7.04 6.47 -0.38
N ARG A 333 6.48 7.48 0.29
CA ARG A 333 7.24 8.31 1.25
C ARG A 333 7.47 7.62 2.60
N GLN A 334 6.78 6.55 2.89
CA GLN A 334 6.97 5.78 4.12
C GLN A 334 8.04 4.69 3.92
N PRO A 335 9.24 4.83 4.48
CA PRO A 335 10.34 3.88 4.27
C PRO A 335 10.20 2.62 5.15
N VAL A 336 9.04 1.96 5.12
CA VAL A 336 8.70 0.83 5.99
C VAL A 336 9.73 -0.30 5.87
N VAL A 337 10.08 -0.68 4.65
CA VAL A 337 11.03 -1.79 4.41
C VAL A 337 12.45 -1.42 4.81
N SER A 338 12.87 -0.17 4.58
CA SER A 338 14.20 0.29 4.99
C SER A 338 14.31 0.43 6.50
N ALA A 339 13.26 0.89 7.18
CA ALA A 339 13.24 0.98 8.64
C ALA A 339 13.34 -0.40 9.31
N GLN A 340 12.64 -1.39 8.79
CA GLN A 340 12.74 -2.78 9.25
C GLN A 340 14.15 -3.35 9.03
N LYS A 341 14.74 -3.12 7.86
CA LYS A 341 16.11 -3.55 7.54
C LYS A 341 17.14 -2.88 8.45
N GLU A 342 17.02 -1.58 8.67
CA GLU A 342 17.89 -0.81 9.57
C GLU A 342 17.82 -1.33 11.01
N TYR A 343 16.61 -1.65 11.48
CA TYR A 343 16.43 -2.28 12.79
C TYR A 343 17.20 -3.60 12.91
N PHE A 344 17.10 -4.51 11.94
CA PHE A 344 17.86 -5.77 11.96
C PHE A 344 19.36 -5.56 11.86
N GLN A 345 19.82 -4.61 11.05
CA GLN A 345 21.24 -4.29 10.92
C GLN A 345 21.81 -3.78 12.25
N THR A 346 21.13 -2.84 12.88
CA THR A 346 21.54 -2.30 14.19
C THR A 346 21.57 -3.39 15.27
N GLN A 347 20.62 -4.31 15.25
CA GLN A 347 20.59 -5.45 16.17
C GLN A 347 21.71 -6.47 15.92
N ALA A 348 22.03 -6.73 14.66
CA ALA A 348 23.14 -7.61 14.28
C ALA A 348 24.47 -7.01 14.73
N GLU A 349 24.68 -5.71 14.49
CA GLU A 349 25.88 -4.98 14.94
C GLU A 349 26.00 -4.99 16.47
N PHE A 350 24.88 -4.82 17.19
CA PHE A 350 24.87 -4.87 18.65
C PHE A 350 25.21 -6.26 19.20
N ASN A 351 24.67 -7.33 18.59
CA ASN A 351 24.96 -8.70 18.97
C ASN A 351 26.42 -9.09 18.68
N GLU A 352 26.96 -8.65 17.56
CA GLU A 352 28.38 -8.88 17.18
C GLU A 352 29.34 -8.15 18.14
N TYR A 353 29.01 -6.91 18.52
CA TYR A 353 29.71 -6.14 19.54
C TYR A 353 29.73 -6.85 20.91
N ARG A 354 28.62 -7.41 21.32
CA ARG A 354 28.44 -8.12 22.60
C ARG A 354 29.24 -9.41 22.67
N LEU A 355 29.42 -10.08 21.54
CA LEU A 355 30.21 -11.32 21.42
C LEU A 355 31.71 -11.09 21.38
N ASN A 356 32.16 -9.94 20.89
CA ASN A 356 33.60 -9.65 20.73
C ASN A 356 34.16 -8.89 21.91
N LYS A 357 34.41 -9.59 23.04
CA LYS A 357 35.12 -9.08 24.23
C LYS A 357 36.61 -8.87 24.02
N ASN A 358 37.16 -9.05 22.83
CA ASN A 358 38.61 -8.93 22.60
C ASN A 358 38.99 -7.45 22.38
N ARG A 359 39.50 -6.82 23.44
CA ARG A 359 39.85 -5.39 23.50
C ARG A 359 40.81 -4.92 22.38
N GLN A 360 41.64 -5.82 21.84
CA GLN A 360 42.57 -5.49 20.75
C GLN A 360 41.86 -5.38 19.39
N ILE A 361 40.89 -6.25 19.10
CA ILE A 361 40.09 -6.18 17.86
C ILE A 361 39.23 -4.93 17.89
N PHE A 362 38.67 -4.56 19.05
CA PHE A 362 37.89 -3.38 19.25
C PHE A 362 38.65 -2.08 18.95
N VAL A 363 39.90 -1.94 19.43
CA VAL A 363 40.70 -0.73 19.17
C VAL A 363 41.08 -0.64 17.68
N THR A 364 41.39 -1.76 17.04
CA THR A 364 41.68 -1.78 15.60
C THR A 364 40.45 -1.45 14.76
N LEU A 365 39.25 -1.96 15.13
CA LEU A 365 37.99 -1.61 14.48
C LEU A 365 37.61 -0.14 14.68
N ILE A 366 37.85 0.43 15.87
CA ILE A 366 37.62 1.87 16.10
C ILE A 366 38.53 2.72 15.18
N ILE A 367 39.79 2.36 15.04
CA ILE A 367 40.71 3.09 14.16
C ILE A 367 40.25 2.99 12.70
N ILE A 368 39.82 1.80 12.25
CA ILE A 368 39.29 1.61 10.89
C ILE A 368 38.00 2.38 10.70
N VAL A 369 37.08 2.39 11.70
CA VAL A 369 35.87 3.16 11.66
C VAL A 369 36.13 4.66 11.59
N ILE A 370 37.09 5.17 12.38
CA ILE A 370 37.46 6.60 12.33
C ILE A 370 38.07 6.97 10.98
N LEU A 371 38.94 6.13 10.42
CA LEU A 371 39.51 6.38 9.09
C LEU A 371 38.47 6.32 7.97
N THR A 372 37.52 5.39 8.03
CA THR A 372 36.45 5.32 7.05
C THR A 372 35.46 6.50 7.16
N VAL A 373 35.19 6.96 8.39
CA VAL A 373 34.38 8.15 8.62
C VAL A 373 35.05 9.40 8.05
N ILE A 374 36.37 9.54 8.21
CA ILE A 374 37.13 10.67 7.64
C ILE A 374 37.08 10.63 6.11
N VAL A 375 37.26 9.45 5.49
CA VAL A 375 37.20 9.27 4.05
C VAL A 375 35.77 9.53 3.52
N VAL A 376 34.76 9.00 4.22
CA VAL A 376 33.35 9.23 3.87
C VAL A 376 32.96 10.69 4.07
N ALA A 377 33.42 11.35 5.14
CA ALA A 377 33.15 12.77 5.36
C ALA A 377 33.80 13.65 4.27
N MET A 378 35.01 13.33 3.84
CA MET A 378 35.64 13.99 2.70
C MET A 378 34.90 13.75 1.39
N TYR A 379 34.42 12.53 1.16
CA TYR A 379 33.63 12.18 -0.03
C TYR A 379 32.25 12.87 -0.04
N ILE A 380 31.55 12.87 1.10
CA ILE A 380 30.26 13.57 1.26
C ILE A 380 30.45 15.09 1.11
N SER A 381 31.49 15.67 1.72
CA SER A 381 31.82 17.09 1.57
C SER A 381 32.12 17.45 0.11
N HIS A 382 32.84 16.59 -0.59
CA HIS A 382 33.11 16.78 -2.02
C HIS A 382 31.81 16.66 -2.87
N LYS A 383 30.96 15.67 -2.58
CA LYS A 383 29.67 15.52 -3.29
C LYS A 383 28.68 16.65 -3.00
N ILE A 384 28.63 17.14 -1.74
CA ILE A 384 27.82 18.30 -1.36
C ILE A 384 28.32 19.55 -2.10
N SER A 385 29.64 19.73 -2.19
CA SER A 385 30.24 20.85 -2.92
C SER A 385 29.89 20.80 -4.43
N LEU A 386 29.90 19.61 -5.02
CA LEU A 386 29.49 19.43 -6.42
C LEU A 386 27.99 19.72 -6.62
N LYS A 387 27.13 19.18 -5.72
CA LYS A 387 25.68 19.45 -5.80
C LYS A 387 25.32 20.91 -5.55
N ASN A 388 25.99 21.58 -4.62
CA ASN A 388 25.76 23.01 -4.37
C ASN A 388 26.15 23.87 -5.58
N ARG A 389 27.19 23.49 -6.32
CA ARG A 389 27.53 24.15 -7.62
C ARG A 389 26.46 23.91 -8.70
N GLU A 390 25.88 22.72 -8.71
CA GLU A 390 24.81 22.37 -9.64
C GLU A 390 23.49 23.11 -9.30
N ILE A 391 23.13 23.18 -8.00
CA ILE A 391 21.99 23.95 -7.51
C ILE A 391 22.18 25.44 -7.79
N SER A 392 23.39 25.99 -7.58
CA SER A 392 23.69 27.38 -7.91
C SER A 392 23.50 27.66 -9.40
N ARG A 393 23.95 26.75 -10.28
CA ARG A 393 23.71 26.85 -11.73
C ARG A 393 22.23 26.77 -12.10
N TYR A 394 21.46 25.89 -11.43
CA TYR A 394 20.01 25.82 -11.66
C TYR A 394 19.29 27.08 -11.16
N MET A 395 19.72 27.63 -10.01
CA MET A 395 19.17 28.90 -9.50
C MET A 395 19.47 30.08 -10.44
N ASP A 396 20.70 30.17 -10.94
CA ASP A 396 21.07 31.19 -11.94
C ASP A 396 20.29 31.02 -13.24
N THR A 397 20.05 29.77 -13.65
CA THR A 397 19.25 29.47 -14.86
C THR A 397 17.76 29.80 -14.64
N MET A 398 17.21 29.50 -13.45
CA MET A 398 15.84 29.89 -13.10
C MET A 398 15.67 31.40 -13.03
N GLN A 399 16.62 32.13 -12.44
CA GLN A 399 16.58 33.60 -12.40
C GLN A 399 16.63 34.20 -13.82
N ASN A 400 17.46 33.64 -14.69
CA ASN A 400 17.53 34.06 -16.08
C ASN A 400 16.27 33.71 -16.90
N LEU A 401 15.61 32.56 -16.58
CA LEU A 401 14.30 32.22 -17.16
C LEU A 401 13.18 33.13 -16.64
N GLU A 402 13.19 33.45 -15.37
CA GLU A 402 12.20 34.34 -14.74
C GLU A 402 12.25 35.77 -15.35
N GLN A 403 13.45 36.27 -15.62
CA GLN A 403 13.66 37.54 -16.32
C GLN A 403 13.22 37.50 -17.79
N SER A 404 13.39 36.37 -18.47
CA SER A 404 12.96 36.21 -19.88
C SER A 404 11.45 35.97 -20.04
N LEU A 405 10.78 35.47 -18.97
CA LEU A 405 9.33 35.21 -18.93
C LEU A 405 8.48 36.46 -18.70
N TYR A 406 9.09 37.57 -18.21
CA TYR A 406 8.36 38.82 -17.93
C TYR A 406 8.01 39.64 -19.17
N THR A 407 8.42 39.23 -20.36
CA THR A 407 8.29 40.03 -21.58
C THR A 407 7.47 39.43 -22.71
N LYS A 408 6.73 38.33 -22.53
CA LYS A 408 5.82 37.81 -23.58
C LYS A 408 4.55 37.20 -23.02
N ASP A 409 3.45 37.70 -23.51
CA ASP A 409 2.05 37.33 -23.35
C ASP A 409 1.82 35.82 -23.71
N ILE A 410 1.77 34.91 -22.69
CA ILE A 410 1.72 33.46 -22.90
C ILE A 410 0.81 32.81 -21.87
N ALA A 411 -0.46 33.13 -21.89
CA ALA A 411 -1.45 32.42 -21.05
C ALA A 411 -1.90 31.07 -21.67
N THR A 412 -1.81 30.93 -22.99
CA THR A 412 -2.33 29.75 -23.73
C THR A 412 -1.27 28.66 -23.93
N ASP A 413 -0.01 29.02 -24.11
CA ASP A 413 1.06 28.02 -24.29
C ASP A 413 1.50 27.33 -23.00
N ARG A 414 1.34 27.99 -21.84
CA ARG A 414 1.67 27.41 -20.52
C ARG A 414 0.85 26.16 -20.16
N MET A 415 -0.43 26.16 -20.51
CA MET A 415 -1.31 25.04 -20.19
C MET A 415 -0.98 23.80 -21.02
N ILE A 416 -0.45 24.01 -22.19
CA ILE A 416 -0.06 23.00 -23.17
C ILE A 416 1.29 22.37 -22.81
N GLU A 417 2.26 23.17 -22.38
CA GLU A 417 3.55 22.68 -21.87
C GLU A 417 3.40 21.90 -20.55
N GLN A 418 2.53 22.34 -19.65
CA GLN A 418 2.26 21.63 -18.41
C GLN A 418 1.63 20.25 -18.65
N ILE A 419 0.76 20.10 -19.64
CA ILE A 419 0.16 18.81 -20.01
C ILE A 419 1.22 17.89 -20.64
N ASN A 420 2.08 18.40 -21.49
CA ASN A 420 3.19 17.63 -22.08
C ASN A 420 4.21 17.21 -21.02
N HIS A 421 4.58 18.11 -20.12
CA HIS A 421 5.50 17.81 -19.02
C HIS A 421 4.92 16.79 -18.01
N LEU A 422 3.61 16.82 -17.77
CA LEU A 422 2.92 15.81 -16.96
C LEU A 422 2.95 14.42 -17.62
N PHE A 423 2.73 14.35 -18.93
CA PHE A 423 2.85 13.11 -19.69
C PHE A 423 4.29 12.59 -19.74
N GLU A 424 5.27 13.42 -20.04
CA GLU A 424 6.69 13.05 -20.05
C GLU A 424 7.18 12.65 -18.65
N SER A 425 6.72 13.33 -17.58
CA SER A 425 7.10 13.00 -16.21
C SER A 425 6.51 11.69 -15.73
N GLN A 426 5.27 11.35 -16.10
CA GLN A 426 4.65 10.07 -15.73
C GLN A 426 5.33 8.88 -16.41
N PHE A 427 5.69 9.00 -17.69
CA PHE A 427 6.37 7.93 -18.42
C PHE A 427 7.87 7.86 -18.10
N SER A 428 8.53 9.00 -17.86
CA SER A 428 9.88 9.04 -17.30
C SER A 428 9.96 8.42 -15.90
N LEU A 429 8.90 8.55 -15.10
CA LEU A 429 8.82 7.90 -13.80
C LEU A 429 8.72 6.38 -13.92
N ILE A 430 7.92 5.88 -14.86
CA ILE A 430 7.80 4.44 -15.14
C ILE A 430 9.12 3.89 -15.70
N ASP A 431 9.79 4.61 -16.57
CA ASP A 431 11.09 4.22 -17.13
C ASP A 431 12.20 4.23 -16.05
N LYS A 432 12.23 5.26 -15.19
CA LYS A 432 13.13 5.33 -14.04
C LYS A 432 12.84 4.26 -12.99
N LEU A 433 11.58 3.97 -12.68
CA LEU A 433 11.21 2.90 -11.75
C LEU A 433 11.61 1.53 -12.30
N SER A 434 11.43 1.30 -13.59
CA SER A 434 11.88 0.07 -14.26
C SER A 434 13.39 -0.08 -14.25
N ASN A 435 14.14 0.99 -14.55
CA ASN A 435 15.60 0.97 -14.55
C ASN A 435 16.17 0.86 -13.12
N THR A 436 15.63 1.61 -12.16
CA THR A 436 16.05 1.52 -10.74
C THR A 436 15.78 0.12 -10.18
N TYR A 437 14.73 -0.53 -10.62
CA TYR A 437 14.38 -1.88 -10.19
C TYR A 437 15.33 -2.95 -10.77
N TYR A 438 15.78 -2.79 -12.01
CA TYR A 438 16.77 -3.69 -12.62
C TYR A 438 18.18 -3.53 -12.03
N GLU A 439 18.49 -2.36 -11.48
CA GLU A 439 19.80 -2.04 -10.91
C GLU A 439 19.93 -2.35 -9.41
N THR A 440 18.81 -2.45 -8.67
CA THR A 440 18.80 -2.73 -7.23
C THR A 440 18.30 -4.15 -6.93
N HIS A 441 19.09 -4.90 -6.25
CA HIS A 441 19.05 -6.28 -5.76
C HIS A 441 17.68 -6.78 -5.20
N GLY A 442 16.75 -7.16 -6.04
CA GLY A 442 15.52 -7.89 -5.63
C GLY A 442 15.59 -9.38 -5.98
N THR A 443 14.87 -10.22 -5.27
CA THR A 443 14.74 -11.63 -5.64
C THR A 443 14.02 -11.73 -7.00
N LYS A 444 14.22 -12.86 -7.72
CA LYS A 444 13.54 -13.10 -9.01
C LYS A 444 12.00 -12.97 -8.89
N ARG A 445 11.45 -13.30 -7.71
CA ARG A 445 10.02 -13.29 -7.39
C ARG A 445 9.48 -11.87 -7.17
N ASP A 446 10.25 -11.00 -6.51
CA ASP A 446 9.87 -9.59 -6.31
C ASP A 446 9.88 -8.83 -7.63
N ARG A 447 10.83 -9.16 -8.51
CA ARG A 447 10.92 -8.64 -9.87
C ARG A 447 9.70 -9.03 -10.73
N GLU A 448 9.28 -10.29 -10.67
CA GLU A 448 8.11 -10.78 -11.40
C GLU A 448 6.80 -10.15 -10.90
N ALA A 449 6.66 -9.91 -9.59
CA ALA A 449 5.46 -9.29 -9.03
C ALA A 449 5.30 -7.82 -9.44
N ILE A 450 6.36 -7.00 -9.32
CA ILE A 450 6.33 -5.60 -9.76
C ILE A 450 6.20 -5.51 -11.29
N TYR A 451 6.90 -6.38 -12.01
CA TYR A 451 6.78 -6.46 -13.46
C TYR A 451 5.35 -6.78 -13.89
N THR A 452 4.70 -7.73 -13.21
CA THR A 452 3.32 -8.13 -13.50
C THR A 452 2.34 -7.01 -13.17
N GLN A 453 2.52 -6.30 -12.06
CA GLN A 453 1.67 -5.18 -11.67
C GLN A 453 1.79 -3.99 -12.63
N VAL A 454 3.02 -3.60 -12.95
CA VAL A 454 3.29 -2.54 -13.95
C VAL A 454 2.78 -2.95 -15.32
N ARG A 455 2.97 -4.20 -15.72
CA ARG A 455 2.48 -4.75 -16.98
C ARG A 455 0.95 -4.70 -17.07
N ASN A 456 0.25 -5.11 -16.01
CA ASN A 456 -1.21 -5.11 -15.99
C ASN A 456 -1.80 -3.70 -16.03
N GLU A 457 -1.18 -2.70 -15.38
CA GLU A 457 -1.60 -1.30 -15.51
C GLU A 457 -1.36 -0.78 -16.95
N ILE A 458 -0.26 -1.17 -17.57
CA ILE A 458 0.04 -0.82 -18.96
C ILE A 458 -0.90 -1.55 -19.94
N GLU A 459 -1.24 -2.82 -19.70
CA GLU A 459 -2.20 -3.58 -20.52
C GLU A 459 -3.63 -2.99 -20.45
N LYS A 460 -4.04 -2.42 -19.30
CA LYS A 460 -5.28 -1.62 -19.21
C LYS A 460 -5.24 -0.38 -20.13
N LEU A 461 -4.09 0.26 -20.25
CA LEU A 461 -3.89 1.37 -21.19
C LEU A 461 -3.88 0.90 -22.66
N GLN A 462 -3.43 -0.34 -22.94
CA GLN A 462 -3.35 -0.90 -24.30
C GLN A 462 -4.71 -1.16 -24.94
N THR A 463 -5.70 -1.56 -24.15
CA THR A 463 -7.03 -1.97 -24.66
C THR A 463 -7.98 -0.81 -24.85
N ASN A 464 -7.65 0.36 -24.35
CA ASN A 464 -8.53 1.52 -24.36
C ASN A 464 -8.39 2.35 -25.66
N LYS A 465 -9.27 2.08 -26.65
CA LYS A 465 -9.33 2.83 -27.92
C LYS A 465 -9.43 4.34 -27.71
N ARG A 466 -10.09 4.78 -26.65
CA ARG A 466 -10.31 6.19 -26.35
C ARG A 466 -9.01 6.89 -25.91
N TYR A 467 -8.13 6.18 -25.20
CA TYR A 467 -6.81 6.70 -24.84
C TYR A 467 -5.94 6.97 -26.08
N ILE A 468 -5.96 6.05 -27.05
CA ILE A 468 -5.22 6.23 -28.31
C ILE A 468 -5.75 7.44 -29.10
N GLN A 469 -7.08 7.60 -29.16
CA GLN A 469 -7.70 8.76 -29.83
C GLN A 469 -7.33 10.09 -29.16
N GLN A 470 -7.26 10.11 -27.83
CA GLN A 470 -6.81 11.30 -27.10
C GLN A 470 -5.32 11.59 -27.33
N LEU A 471 -4.48 10.54 -27.32
CA LEU A 471 -3.06 10.68 -27.66
C LEU A 471 -2.87 11.20 -29.08
N GLU A 472 -3.62 10.66 -30.06
CA GLU A 472 -3.64 11.18 -31.44
C GLU A 472 -4.03 12.65 -31.48
N GLY A 473 -5.07 13.06 -30.72
CA GLY A 473 -5.50 14.45 -30.61
C GLY A 473 -4.41 15.36 -30.05
N ILE A 474 -3.72 14.93 -29.01
CA ILE A 474 -2.61 15.67 -28.40
C ILE A 474 -1.43 15.77 -29.37
N VAL A 475 -1.04 14.65 -29.98
CA VAL A 475 0.05 14.61 -30.96
C VAL A 475 -0.26 15.52 -32.15
N ASN A 476 -1.47 15.47 -32.70
CA ASN A 476 -1.88 16.33 -33.80
C ASN A 476 -1.81 17.81 -33.42
N LYS A 477 -2.31 18.17 -32.24
CA LYS A 477 -2.30 19.56 -31.75
C LYS A 477 -0.89 20.16 -31.63
N HIS A 478 0.12 19.31 -31.32
CA HIS A 478 1.49 19.77 -30.99
C HIS A 478 2.56 19.39 -32.02
N LYS A 479 2.21 18.59 -33.01
CA LYS A 479 3.14 18.08 -34.04
C LYS A 479 2.57 18.26 -35.43
N ASP A 480 2.16 19.48 -35.75
CA ASP A 480 1.73 19.90 -37.10
C ASP A 480 0.64 18.98 -37.70
N ASN A 481 -0.30 18.47 -36.90
CA ASN A 481 -1.33 17.51 -37.30
C ASN A 481 -0.77 16.21 -37.91
N VAL A 482 0.42 15.78 -37.50
CA VAL A 482 1.20 14.72 -38.14
C VAL A 482 0.46 13.37 -38.26
N VAL A 483 -0.36 12.98 -37.28
CA VAL A 483 -1.10 11.70 -37.35
C VAL A 483 -2.26 11.79 -38.32
N GLN A 484 -2.94 12.93 -38.39
CA GLN A 484 -3.99 13.18 -39.40
C GLN A 484 -3.40 13.20 -40.79
N LEU A 485 -2.31 13.97 -41.01
CA LEU A 485 -1.60 14.02 -42.29
C LEU A 485 -1.11 12.63 -42.71
N LEU A 486 -0.67 11.80 -41.77
CA LEU A 486 -0.26 10.43 -42.03
C LEU A 486 -1.44 9.57 -42.49
N ARG A 487 -2.62 9.66 -41.86
CA ARG A 487 -3.82 8.93 -42.27
C ARG A 487 -4.32 9.32 -43.65
N GLU A 488 -4.24 10.60 -43.97
CA GLU A 488 -4.61 11.13 -45.29
C GLU A 488 -3.62 10.74 -46.39
N SER A 489 -2.32 10.72 -46.07
CA SER A 489 -1.25 10.50 -47.01
C SER A 489 -0.88 9.03 -47.26
N MET A 490 -1.18 8.15 -46.30
CA MET A 490 -0.78 6.74 -46.33
C MET A 490 -1.97 5.83 -45.93
N PRO A 491 -3.11 5.86 -46.63
CA PRO A 491 -4.34 5.14 -46.26
C PRO A 491 -4.19 3.61 -46.23
N GLU A 492 -3.13 3.08 -46.84
CA GLU A 492 -2.78 1.67 -46.89
C GLU A 492 -2.15 1.15 -45.56
N PHE A 493 -1.83 2.03 -44.61
CA PHE A 493 -1.27 1.60 -43.34
C PHE A 493 -2.38 0.97 -42.44
N SER A 494 -1.99 -0.08 -41.74
CA SER A 494 -2.90 -0.71 -40.79
C SER A 494 -3.09 0.17 -39.56
N GLU A 495 -4.19 -0.02 -38.82
CA GLU A 495 -4.44 0.68 -37.56
C GLU A 495 -3.33 0.44 -36.52
N LEU A 496 -2.68 -0.71 -36.59
CA LEU A 496 -1.50 -1.04 -35.77
C LEU A 496 -0.25 -0.23 -36.19
N ASP A 497 -0.14 0.14 -37.46
CA ASP A 497 0.97 0.98 -37.94
C ASP A 497 0.75 2.44 -37.55
N TYR A 498 -0.48 2.96 -37.65
CA TYR A 498 -0.83 4.30 -37.17
C TYR A 498 -0.59 4.41 -35.65
N ARG A 499 -0.99 3.42 -34.90
CA ARG A 499 -0.77 3.36 -33.45
C ARG A 499 0.71 3.37 -33.08
N LEU A 500 1.53 2.59 -33.78
CA LEU A 500 2.98 2.59 -33.59
C LEU A 500 3.59 3.96 -33.88
N LEU A 501 3.20 4.58 -35.00
CA LEU A 501 3.69 5.90 -35.40
C LEU A 501 3.22 6.99 -34.43
N CYS A 502 1.99 6.91 -33.92
CA CYS A 502 1.48 7.82 -32.91
C CYS A 502 2.32 7.77 -31.62
N PHE A 503 2.68 6.59 -31.14
CA PHE A 503 3.58 6.45 -30.00
C PHE A 503 4.97 7.03 -30.27
N LEU A 504 5.51 6.82 -31.46
CA LEU A 504 6.81 7.38 -31.85
C LEU A 504 6.77 8.92 -31.92
N TYR A 505 5.70 9.48 -32.45
CA TYR A 505 5.50 10.95 -32.51
C TYR A 505 5.27 11.54 -31.11
N ALA A 506 4.65 10.80 -30.21
CA ALA A 506 4.52 11.18 -28.81
C ALA A 506 5.86 11.09 -28.02
N GLY A 507 6.92 10.58 -28.65
CA GLY A 507 8.26 10.51 -28.05
C GLY A 507 8.53 9.26 -27.20
N PHE A 508 7.70 8.24 -27.30
CA PHE A 508 7.93 7.00 -26.55
C PHE A 508 9.13 6.22 -27.07
N SER A 509 9.92 5.68 -26.14
CA SER A 509 11.03 4.79 -26.47
C SER A 509 10.53 3.46 -27.06
N ALA A 510 11.36 2.79 -27.87
CA ALA A 510 11.04 1.46 -28.41
C ALA A 510 10.74 0.43 -27.31
N LYS A 511 11.36 0.57 -26.12
CA LYS A 511 11.09 -0.26 -24.94
C LYS A 511 9.66 0.00 -24.39
N ALA A 512 9.28 1.26 -24.26
CA ALA A 512 7.92 1.62 -23.82
C ALA A 512 6.87 1.14 -24.83
N ILE A 513 7.13 1.33 -26.12
CA ILE A 513 6.24 0.89 -27.19
C ILE A 513 6.09 -0.63 -27.20
N SER A 514 7.19 -1.38 -27.02
CA SER A 514 7.18 -2.85 -26.89
C SER A 514 6.23 -3.31 -25.78
N VAL A 515 6.25 -2.60 -24.65
CA VAL A 515 5.36 -2.87 -23.53
C VAL A 515 3.90 -2.51 -23.89
N PHE A 516 3.66 -1.41 -24.60
CA PHE A 516 2.31 -0.97 -25.00
C PHE A 516 1.68 -1.80 -26.13
N THR A 517 2.48 -2.44 -26.97
CA THR A 517 1.98 -3.17 -28.13
C THR A 517 2.03 -4.69 -27.97
N GLY A 518 2.81 -5.18 -27.00
CA GLY A 518 3.12 -6.60 -26.83
C GLY A 518 4.13 -7.14 -27.86
N ASP A 519 4.62 -6.27 -28.78
CA ASP A 519 5.63 -6.63 -29.76
C ASP A 519 7.03 -6.67 -29.16
N SER A 520 7.92 -7.51 -29.66
CA SER A 520 9.32 -7.47 -29.24
C SER A 520 10.00 -6.15 -29.66
N ILE A 521 10.97 -5.70 -28.88
CA ILE A 521 11.73 -4.47 -29.18
C ILE A 521 12.34 -4.53 -30.57
N GLY A 522 12.85 -5.70 -30.98
CA GLY A 522 13.36 -5.93 -32.35
C GLY A 522 12.29 -5.71 -33.42
N ASN A 523 11.07 -6.22 -33.19
CA ASN A 523 9.95 -5.99 -34.09
C ASN A 523 9.56 -4.51 -34.18
N ILE A 524 9.59 -3.78 -33.08
CA ILE A 524 9.33 -2.33 -33.07
C ILE A 524 10.35 -1.60 -33.95
N TYR A 525 11.63 -1.88 -33.79
CA TYR A 525 12.67 -1.28 -34.64
C TYR A 525 12.52 -1.65 -36.12
N MET A 526 12.26 -2.93 -36.41
CA MET A 526 12.03 -3.37 -37.80
C MET A 526 10.79 -2.71 -38.41
N ARG A 527 9.68 -2.62 -37.65
CA ARG A 527 8.46 -1.95 -38.10
C ARG A 527 8.68 -0.46 -38.28
N LYS A 528 9.35 0.24 -37.32
CA LYS A 528 9.74 1.65 -37.46
C LYS A 528 10.54 1.87 -38.74
N SER A 529 11.58 1.06 -38.98
CA SER A 529 12.43 1.16 -40.16
C SER A 529 11.65 0.94 -41.46
N ARG A 530 10.80 -0.11 -41.48
CA ARG A 530 9.94 -0.42 -42.63
C ARG A 530 8.95 0.71 -42.94
N LEU A 531 8.29 1.23 -41.91
CA LEU A 531 7.33 2.32 -42.05
C LEU A 531 8.04 3.60 -42.48
N LYS A 532 9.19 3.92 -41.89
CA LYS A 532 10.03 5.07 -42.32
C LYS A 532 10.44 4.93 -43.77
N SER A 533 10.88 3.75 -44.22
CA SER A 533 11.24 3.51 -45.63
C SER A 533 10.04 3.68 -46.57
N LYS A 534 8.85 3.16 -46.19
CA LYS A 534 7.63 3.32 -46.99
C LYS A 534 7.21 4.78 -47.13
N ILE A 535 7.26 5.55 -46.02
CA ILE A 535 6.97 6.98 -46.02
C ILE A 535 8.00 7.71 -46.89
N THR A 536 9.27 7.35 -46.77
CA THR A 536 10.36 7.94 -47.57
C THR A 536 10.19 7.68 -49.07
N ALA A 537 9.73 6.50 -49.44
CA ALA A 537 9.53 6.10 -50.84
C ALA A 537 8.21 6.58 -51.46
N SER A 538 7.27 7.11 -50.64
CA SER A 538 5.98 7.60 -51.12
C SER A 538 6.10 8.98 -51.75
N ASP A 539 5.16 9.31 -52.65
CA ASP A 539 5.00 10.65 -53.27
C ASP A 539 4.02 11.54 -52.47
N ALA A 540 3.84 11.23 -51.16
CA ALA A 540 2.91 11.93 -50.30
C ALA A 540 3.26 13.43 -50.15
N PRO A 541 2.30 14.35 -50.30
CA PRO A 541 2.56 15.80 -50.29
C PRO A 541 3.09 16.32 -48.94
N ASN A 542 2.83 15.61 -47.82
CA ASN A 542 3.23 16.01 -46.48
C ASN A 542 4.38 15.18 -45.90
N LYS A 543 5.10 14.46 -46.74
CA LYS A 543 6.18 13.52 -46.38
C LYS A 543 7.26 14.15 -45.48
N GLU A 544 7.67 15.38 -45.73
CA GLU A 544 8.71 16.05 -44.94
C GLU A 544 8.26 16.34 -43.50
N ILE A 545 7.00 16.73 -43.30
CA ILE A 545 6.42 16.97 -41.99
C ILE A 545 6.34 15.66 -41.21
N ILE A 546 5.85 14.60 -41.87
CA ILE A 546 5.71 13.25 -41.30
C ILE A 546 7.07 12.69 -40.86
N LEU A 547 8.11 12.86 -41.70
CA LEU A 547 9.47 12.37 -41.41
C LEU A 547 10.20 13.21 -40.36
N ARG A 548 9.95 14.53 -40.30
CA ARG A 548 10.57 15.45 -39.33
C ARG A 548 10.30 14.97 -37.88
N HIS A 549 9.11 14.51 -37.61
CA HIS A 549 8.71 14.08 -36.28
C HIS A 549 9.00 12.59 -36.00
N LEU A 550 9.61 11.86 -36.97
CA LEU A 550 9.93 10.42 -36.85
C LEU A 550 11.42 10.14 -36.56
N GLN A 551 12.14 11.07 -35.98
CA GLN A 551 13.57 10.90 -35.70
C GLN A 551 13.86 9.86 -34.61
#